data_805b4eaa2341c00e463a291dee708f06
#
_entry.id   805b4eaa2341c00e463a291dee708f06
#
_cell.length_a   1.000
_cell.length_b   1.000
_cell.length_c   1.000
_cell.angle_alpha   90.00
_cell.angle_beta   90.00
_cell.angle_gamma   90.00
#
_symmetry.space_group_name_H-M   'P 1'
#
loop_
_entity.id
_entity.type
_entity.pdbx_description
1 polymer ?
#
loop_
_entity_poly.entity_id
_entity_poly.type
_entity_poly.pdbx_seq_one_letter_code
_entity_poly.pdbx_strand_id
1 'polypeptide(L)'
;MMKKINKPDLNAPRFRPTRKTVCDNEFFENFRKKFPQYEHMENAALRKIISTHSQLMYEEVTEYRDGVEFPEGTGFAFIGTCKTPKNHLTDYPTSIKYDTLIQHRNFESDNYIAKIFYTNYASKYKFRNRELWQFKGTRDFTRLVSKTYPENWKKYIQVENFQKINKFYQKSKARDYYAKKLKVDVLDYNEFEMN
;
A
#
# COMPACT_ATOMS: atom_id res chain seq x y z
N MET A 1 -11.79 -1.10 36.85
CA MET A 1 -12.59 -0.06 36.18
C MET A 1 -12.89 -0.56 34.76
N MET A 2 -14.14 -1.02 34.48
CA MET A 2 -14.49 -1.50 33.15
C MET A 2 -14.47 -0.34 32.16
N LYS A 3 -13.73 -0.48 31.04
CA LYS A 3 -13.73 0.52 29.97
C LYS A 3 -15.10 0.51 29.29
N LYS A 4 -15.82 1.63 29.41
CA LYS A 4 -17.11 1.80 28.77
C LYS A 4 -16.98 1.70 27.25
N ILE A 5 -17.72 0.82 26.62
CA ILE A 5 -17.71 0.66 25.15
C ILE A 5 -18.54 1.79 24.58
N ASN A 6 -17.92 2.69 23.82
CA ASN A 6 -18.64 3.71 23.06
C ASN A 6 -19.27 3.07 21.84
N LYS A 7 -20.59 2.95 21.85
CA LYS A 7 -21.34 2.48 20.66
C LYS A 7 -21.25 3.52 19.55
N PRO A 8 -20.84 3.15 18.33
CA PRO A 8 -20.85 4.08 17.21
C PRO A 8 -22.28 4.48 16.85
N ASP A 9 -22.51 5.76 16.59
CA ASP A 9 -23.77 6.21 16.02
C ASP A 9 -23.85 5.79 14.55
N LEU A 10 -24.69 4.80 14.26
CA LEU A 10 -24.86 4.27 12.90
C LEU A 10 -25.60 5.24 11.98
N ASN A 11 -26.32 6.21 12.54
CA ASN A 11 -27.07 7.23 11.81
C ASN A 11 -26.29 8.54 11.64
N ALA A 12 -25.09 8.65 12.23
CA ALA A 12 -24.27 9.83 12.07
C ALA A 12 -23.93 10.10 10.59
N PRO A 13 -23.96 11.35 10.14
CA PRO A 13 -23.62 11.70 8.78
C PRO A 13 -22.19 11.25 8.46
N ARG A 14 -22.03 10.49 7.37
CA ARG A 14 -20.72 10.02 6.93
C ARG A 14 -20.09 11.05 6.00
N PHE A 15 -18.98 11.61 6.41
CA PHE A 15 -18.20 12.48 5.54
C PHE A 15 -17.62 11.67 4.38
N ARG A 16 -18.01 12.02 3.17
CA ARG A 16 -17.39 11.48 1.94
C ARG A 16 -16.75 12.63 1.18
N PRO A 17 -15.42 12.72 1.16
CA PRO A 17 -14.76 13.76 0.38
C PRO A 17 -15.08 13.59 -1.10
N THR A 18 -15.46 14.68 -1.75
CA THR A 18 -15.59 14.71 -3.22
C THR A 18 -14.19 14.59 -3.81
N ARG A 19 -13.98 13.55 -4.63
CA ARG A 19 -12.71 13.33 -5.29
C ARG A 19 -12.84 13.68 -6.76
N LYS A 20 -11.91 14.48 -7.27
CA LYS A 20 -11.79 14.71 -8.70
C LYS A 20 -11.21 13.47 -9.36
N THR A 21 -11.84 12.97 -10.41
CA THR A 21 -11.30 11.91 -11.25
C THR A 21 -10.36 12.55 -12.26
N VAL A 22 -9.10 12.12 -12.28
CA VAL A 22 -8.10 12.67 -13.23
C VAL A 22 -8.41 12.24 -14.66
N CYS A 23 -8.88 11.00 -14.86
CA CYS A 23 -9.22 10.45 -16.17
C CYS A 23 -10.68 10.77 -16.56
N ASP A 24 -11.03 12.04 -16.57
CA ASP A 24 -12.33 12.54 -17.08
C ASP A 24 -12.28 12.84 -18.59
N ASN A 25 -13.38 13.31 -19.14
CA ASN A 25 -13.45 13.60 -20.58
C ASN A 25 -12.54 14.77 -20.96
N GLU A 26 -12.43 15.78 -20.11
CA GLU A 26 -11.51 16.92 -20.31
C GLU A 26 -10.06 16.46 -20.41
N PHE A 27 -9.64 15.52 -19.58
CA PHE A 27 -8.32 14.90 -19.65
C PHE A 27 -8.07 14.25 -21.01
N PHE A 28 -9.01 13.48 -21.54
CA PHE A 28 -8.86 12.81 -22.83
C PHE A 28 -8.87 13.77 -24.01
N GLU A 29 -9.64 14.83 -23.94
CA GLU A 29 -9.62 15.91 -24.96
C GLU A 29 -8.27 16.63 -24.96
N ASN A 30 -7.75 17.00 -23.79
CA ASN A 30 -6.47 17.63 -23.65
C ASN A 30 -5.32 16.69 -24.09
N PHE A 31 -5.44 15.39 -23.82
CA PHE A 31 -4.51 14.39 -24.32
C PHE A 31 -4.45 14.38 -25.85
N ARG A 32 -5.60 14.32 -26.54
CA ARG A 32 -5.64 14.32 -28.01
C ARG A 32 -5.12 15.62 -28.61
N LYS A 33 -5.46 16.77 -28.02
CA LYS A 33 -4.90 18.06 -28.43
C LYS A 33 -3.37 18.11 -28.36
N LYS A 34 -2.81 17.49 -27.33
CA LYS A 34 -1.36 17.41 -27.12
C LYS A 34 -0.68 16.37 -28.01
N PHE A 35 -1.39 15.29 -28.33
CA PHE A 35 -0.90 14.14 -29.08
C PHE A 35 -1.85 13.80 -30.24
N PRO A 36 -1.85 14.57 -31.35
CA PRO A 36 -2.81 14.42 -32.46
C PRO A 36 -2.78 13.03 -33.14
N GLN A 37 -1.65 12.32 -33.06
CA GLN A 37 -1.55 10.96 -33.58
C GLN A 37 -2.52 9.96 -32.96
N TYR A 38 -3.07 10.29 -31.78
CA TYR A 38 -4.05 9.46 -31.06
C TYR A 38 -5.47 10.03 -31.15
N GLU A 39 -5.75 10.98 -32.05
CA GLU A 39 -7.06 11.60 -32.21
C GLU A 39 -8.17 10.58 -32.53
N HIS A 40 -7.81 9.54 -33.29
CA HIS A 40 -8.70 8.44 -33.68
C HIS A 40 -9.11 7.52 -32.52
N MET A 41 -8.44 7.58 -31.37
CA MET A 41 -8.72 6.70 -30.24
C MET A 41 -9.94 7.18 -29.43
N GLU A 42 -10.88 6.29 -29.20
CA GLU A 42 -12.05 6.57 -28.34
C GLU A 42 -11.67 6.65 -26.85
N ASN A 43 -12.47 7.41 -26.09
CA ASN A 43 -12.29 7.51 -24.64
C ASN A 43 -12.34 6.15 -23.94
N ALA A 44 -13.17 5.22 -24.44
CA ALA A 44 -13.30 3.87 -23.91
C ALA A 44 -11.99 3.07 -24.06
N ALA A 45 -11.34 3.17 -25.22
CA ALA A 45 -10.05 2.52 -25.48
C ALA A 45 -8.96 3.09 -24.58
N LEU A 46 -8.87 4.43 -24.48
CA LEU A 46 -7.89 5.09 -23.60
C LEU A 46 -8.09 4.72 -22.11
N ARG A 47 -9.34 4.68 -21.64
CA ARG A 47 -9.65 4.22 -20.29
C ARG A 47 -9.26 2.76 -20.07
N LYS A 48 -9.49 1.90 -21.04
CA LYS A 48 -9.10 0.49 -20.96
C LYS A 48 -7.58 0.34 -20.85
N ILE A 49 -6.81 1.08 -21.62
CA ILE A 49 -5.34 1.07 -21.54
C ILE A 49 -4.88 1.49 -20.14
N ILE A 50 -5.40 2.61 -19.61
CA ILE A 50 -5.03 3.09 -18.28
C ILE A 50 -5.44 2.09 -17.19
N SER A 51 -6.62 1.50 -17.27
CA SER A 51 -7.08 0.52 -16.28
C SER A 51 -6.27 -0.77 -16.34
N THR A 52 -5.93 -1.26 -17.54
CA THR A 52 -5.08 -2.45 -17.71
C THR A 52 -3.67 -2.20 -17.17
N HIS A 53 -3.07 -1.06 -17.52
CA HIS A 53 -1.77 -0.67 -16.95
C HIS A 53 -1.81 -0.61 -15.42
N SER A 54 -2.87 -0.01 -14.86
CA SER A 54 -3.02 0.07 -13.40
C SER A 54 -3.17 -1.31 -12.77
N GLN A 55 -3.90 -2.23 -13.42
CA GLN A 55 -4.07 -3.60 -12.94
C GLN A 55 -2.73 -4.35 -12.94
N LEU A 56 -1.98 -4.29 -14.02
CA LEU A 56 -0.64 -4.89 -14.09
C LEU A 56 0.29 -4.33 -13.01
N MET A 57 0.27 -3.01 -12.81
CA MET A 57 1.03 -2.39 -11.72
C MET A 57 0.64 -2.91 -10.34
N TYR A 58 -0.65 -3.18 -10.08
CA TYR A 58 -1.09 -3.73 -8.79
C TYR A 58 -0.60 -5.16 -8.59
N GLU A 59 -0.66 -5.98 -9.63
CA GLU A 59 -0.18 -7.36 -9.63
C GLU A 59 1.32 -7.39 -9.34
N GLU A 60 2.10 -6.60 -10.06
CA GLU A 60 3.55 -6.50 -9.87
C GLU A 60 3.94 -5.98 -8.48
N VAL A 61 3.22 -4.97 -7.95
CA VAL A 61 3.49 -4.47 -6.58
C VAL A 61 3.20 -5.54 -5.53
N THR A 62 2.25 -6.46 -5.76
CA THR A 62 2.00 -7.58 -4.83
C THR A 62 3.01 -8.70 -4.99
N GLU A 63 3.60 -8.86 -6.17
CA GLU A 63 4.57 -9.92 -6.46
C GLU A 63 5.97 -9.57 -5.96
N TYR A 64 6.42 -8.34 -6.15
CA TYR A 64 7.77 -7.94 -5.81
C TYR A 64 7.89 -7.36 -4.40
N ARG A 65 8.84 -7.89 -3.62
CA ARG A 65 9.13 -7.44 -2.26
C ARG A 65 9.43 -5.94 -2.17
N ASP A 66 10.27 -5.45 -3.07
CA ASP A 66 10.74 -4.07 -3.07
C ASP A 66 9.79 -3.12 -3.81
N GLY A 67 8.71 -3.68 -4.37
CA GLY A 67 7.72 -2.93 -5.13
C GLY A 67 8.13 -2.66 -6.56
N VAL A 68 7.46 -1.72 -7.18
CA VAL A 68 7.59 -1.40 -8.61
C VAL A 68 7.84 0.09 -8.81
N GLU A 69 8.78 0.39 -9.68
CA GLU A 69 9.07 1.76 -10.07
C GLU A 69 7.98 2.30 -11.00
N PHE A 70 7.53 3.52 -10.73
CA PHE A 70 6.60 4.21 -11.62
C PHE A 70 7.30 4.68 -12.91
N PRO A 71 6.56 4.75 -14.03
CA PRO A 71 7.08 5.26 -15.29
C PRO A 71 7.79 6.61 -15.12
N GLU A 72 8.77 6.85 -15.98
CA GLU A 72 9.58 8.07 -15.99
C GLU A 72 10.40 8.30 -14.71
N GLY A 73 10.62 7.28 -13.89
CA GLY A 73 11.42 7.42 -12.67
C GLY A 73 10.80 8.38 -11.66
N THR A 74 9.48 8.41 -11.56
CA THR A 74 8.77 9.31 -10.63
C THR A 74 8.78 8.83 -9.19
N GLY A 75 9.31 7.65 -8.92
CA GLY A 75 9.35 6.99 -7.63
C GLY A 75 8.84 5.58 -7.72
N PHE A 76 8.59 4.94 -6.60
CA PHE A 76 8.09 3.58 -6.60
C PHE A 76 7.04 3.32 -5.51
N ALA A 77 6.17 2.32 -5.76
CA ALA A 77 5.20 1.83 -4.82
C ALA A 77 5.57 0.42 -4.35
N PHE A 78 5.28 0.12 -3.08
CA PHE A 78 5.53 -1.18 -2.49
C PHE A 78 4.54 -1.48 -1.36
N ILE A 79 4.46 -2.75 -0.99
CA ILE A 79 3.68 -3.18 0.17
C ILE A 79 4.63 -3.29 1.36
N GLY A 80 4.26 -2.65 2.45
CA GLY A 80 4.98 -2.77 3.71
C GLY A 80 4.19 -3.58 4.74
N THR A 81 4.88 -4.40 5.49
CA THR A 81 4.35 -5.11 6.65
C THR A 81 4.52 -4.24 7.89
N CYS A 82 3.41 -3.85 8.50
CA CYS A 82 3.38 -2.93 9.63
C CYS A 82 2.76 -3.58 10.85
N LYS A 83 3.34 -3.35 12.01
CA LYS A 83 2.75 -3.80 13.28
C LYS A 83 1.39 -3.14 13.49
N THR A 84 0.40 -3.93 13.85
CA THR A 84 -0.96 -3.41 14.06
C THR A 84 -0.99 -2.43 15.22
N PRO A 85 -1.56 -1.23 15.06
CA PRO A 85 -1.71 -0.28 16.15
C PRO A 85 -2.63 -0.83 17.24
N LYS A 86 -2.27 -0.67 18.51
CA LYS A 86 -3.02 -1.19 19.67
C LYS A 86 -4.50 -0.78 19.72
N ASN A 87 -4.87 0.32 19.06
CA ASN A 87 -6.20 0.94 19.18
C ASN A 87 -7.20 0.53 18.07
N HIS A 88 -6.81 -0.28 17.08
CA HIS A 88 -7.64 -0.55 15.89
C HIS A 88 -8.36 -1.88 15.88
N LEU A 89 -8.41 -2.57 17.00
CA LEU A 89 -8.76 -3.98 17.00
C LEU A 89 -10.04 -4.31 17.76
N THR A 90 -10.89 -3.34 18.08
CA THR A 90 -12.11 -3.62 18.82
C THR A 90 -13.14 -4.29 17.90
N ASP A 91 -13.52 -5.51 18.22
CA ASP A 91 -14.68 -6.17 17.66
C ASP A 91 -15.94 -5.65 18.37
N TYR A 92 -16.53 -4.62 17.78
CA TYR A 92 -17.72 -3.99 18.38
C TYR A 92 -18.94 -4.95 18.49
N PRO A 93 -19.31 -5.72 17.45
CA PRO A 93 -20.44 -6.63 17.56
C PRO A 93 -20.27 -7.64 18.69
N THR A 94 -19.13 -8.28 18.77
CA THR A 94 -18.85 -9.29 19.78
C THR A 94 -18.66 -8.66 21.17
N SER A 95 -18.03 -7.48 21.25
CA SER A 95 -17.86 -6.74 22.50
C SER A 95 -19.22 -6.32 23.09
N ILE A 96 -20.16 -5.89 22.24
CA ILE A 96 -21.51 -5.53 22.67
C ILE A 96 -22.28 -6.75 23.16
N LYS A 97 -22.14 -7.88 22.45
CA LYS A 97 -22.83 -9.13 22.80
C LYS A 97 -22.41 -9.68 24.16
N TYR A 98 -21.14 -9.60 24.50
CA TYR A 98 -20.58 -10.16 25.72
C TYR A 98 -20.27 -9.11 26.80
N ASP A 99 -20.64 -7.86 26.58
CA ASP A 99 -20.37 -6.71 27.48
C ASP A 99 -18.90 -6.61 27.93
N THR A 100 -17.98 -7.02 27.06
CA THR A 100 -16.54 -7.10 27.32
C THR A 100 -15.78 -6.58 26.12
N LEU A 101 -14.67 -5.85 26.34
CA LEU A 101 -13.83 -5.36 25.25
C LEU A 101 -13.08 -6.53 24.60
N ILE A 102 -13.56 -6.95 23.44
CA ILE A 102 -12.96 -8.00 22.63
C ILE A 102 -12.20 -7.36 21.47
N GLN A 103 -10.99 -7.84 21.24
CA GLN A 103 -10.12 -7.33 20.18
C GLN A 103 -9.88 -8.41 19.12
N HIS A 104 -9.98 -8.02 17.86
CA HIS A 104 -9.51 -8.85 16.75
C HIS A 104 -7.99 -9.03 16.83
N ARG A 105 -7.54 -10.24 16.60
CA ARG A 105 -6.13 -10.55 16.39
C ARG A 105 -5.99 -11.24 15.04
N ASN A 106 -5.05 -10.78 14.26
CA ASN A 106 -4.71 -11.45 13.02
C ASN A 106 -3.61 -12.49 13.28
N PHE A 107 -4.04 -13.74 13.48
CA PHE A 107 -3.11 -14.83 13.74
C PHE A 107 -2.36 -15.28 12.49
N GLU A 108 -2.92 -15.08 11.30
CA GLU A 108 -2.32 -15.51 10.04
C GLU A 108 -1.05 -14.73 9.69
N SER A 109 -0.94 -13.50 10.15
CA SER A 109 0.21 -12.63 9.91
C SER A 109 0.83 -12.09 11.22
N ASP A 110 0.74 -12.83 12.30
CA ASP A 110 1.31 -12.48 13.62
C ASP A 110 1.04 -11.04 14.06
N ASN A 111 -0.21 -10.59 13.89
CA ASN A 111 -0.66 -9.23 14.16
C ASN A 111 0.02 -8.13 13.30
N TYR A 112 0.62 -8.48 12.18
CA TYR A 112 1.04 -7.51 11.19
C TYR A 112 -0.07 -7.24 10.19
N ILE A 113 -0.06 -6.05 9.60
CA ILE A 113 -1.00 -5.61 8.56
C ILE A 113 -0.26 -5.07 7.36
N ALA A 114 -0.84 -5.31 6.18
CA ALA A 114 -0.37 -4.72 4.95
C ALA A 114 -0.71 -3.23 4.88
N LYS A 115 0.24 -2.43 4.43
CA LYS A 115 0.01 -1.05 4.02
C LYS A 115 0.70 -0.79 2.71
N ILE A 116 0.06 0.01 1.87
CA ILE A 116 0.62 0.39 0.57
C ILE A 116 1.35 1.72 0.74
N PHE A 117 2.58 1.74 0.29
CA PHE A 117 3.45 2.90 0.36
C PHE A 117 3.87 3.38 -1.02
N TYR A 118 4.14 4.67 -1.10
CA TYR A 118 4.82 5.29 -2.22
C TYR A 118 5.98 6.12 -1.69
N THR A 119 7.07 6.15 -2.42
CA THR A 119 8.21 7.01 -2.12
C THR A 119 8.80 7.60 -3.39
N ASN A 120 9.24 8.85 -3.30
CA ASN A 120 9.97 9.54 -4.36
C ASN A 120 11.48 9.51 -4.14
N TYR A 121 11.99 8.72 -3.22
CA TYR A 121 13.41 8.72 -2.86
C TYR A 121 14.33 8.34 -4.02
N ALA A 122 13.97 7.30 -4.76
CA ALA A 122 14.72 6.84 -5.92
C ALA A 122 14.29 7.54 -7.23
N SER A 123 13.45 8.58 -7.11
CA SER A 123 12.99 9.32 -8.28
C SER A 123 14.15 9.96 -9.07
N LYS A 124 14.02 9.93 -10.38
CA LYS A 124 14.86 10.68 -11.34
C LYS A 124 14.87 12.19 -11.06
N TYR A 125 13.77 12.69 -10.51
CA TYR A 125 13.60 14.12 -10.24
C TYR A 125 14.15 14.50 -8.86
N LYS A 126 14.73 15.71 -8.78
CA LYS A 126 15.19 16.27 -7.50
C LYS A 126 14.02 16.93 -6.77
N PHE A 127 13.35 16.18 -5.94
CA PHE A 127 12.34 16.75 -5.03
C PHE A 127 13.02 17.44 -3.83
N ARG A 128 12.42 18.54 -3.37
CA ARG A 128 12.88 19.22 -2.15
C ARG A 128 12.83 18.29 -0.94
N ASN A 129 11.74 17.54 -0.82
CA ASN A 129 11.54 16.58 0.24
C ASN A 129 11.47 15.17 -0.35
N ARG A 130 12.17 14.24 0.30
CA ARG A 130 12.12 12.82 -0.01
C ARG A 130 11.38 12.13 1.12
N GLU A 131 10.21 11.60 0.83
CA GLU A 131 9.28 11.13 1.85
C GLU A 131 8.73 9.75 1.52
N LEU A 132 8.20 9.12 2.55
CA LEU A 132 7.49 7.87 2.49
C LEU A 132 6.02 8.16 2.80
N TRP A 133 5.14 7.97 1.82
CA TRP A 133 3.72 8.17 1.99
C TRP A 133 2.99 6.84 2.03
N GLN A 134 2.11 6.69 3.01
CA GLN A 134 1.10 5.65 2.97
C GLN A 134 -0.09 6.17 2.17
N PHE A 135 -0.62 5.36 1.26
CA PHE A 135 -1.84 5.69 0.53
C PHE A 135 -2.84 4.54 0.56
N LYS A 136 -4.09 4.87 0.33
CA LYS A 136 -5.16 3.88 0.20
C LYS A 136 -5.33 3.58 -1.28
N GLY A 137 -5.05 2.36 -1.68
CA GLY A 137 -5.28 1.88 -3.03
C GLY A 137 -6.76 1.86 -3.43
N THR A 138 -7.03 1.61 -4.70
CA THR A 138 -8.37 1.30 -5.18
C THR A 138 -8.93 0.08 -4.45
N ARG A 139 -10.24 -0.13 -4.57
CA ARG A 139 -10.90 -1.28 -3.92
C ARG A 139 -10.29 -2.60 -4.39
N ASP A 140 -10.04 -2.74 -5.69
CA ASP A 140 -9.52 -3.97 -6.28
C ASP A 140 -8.07 -4.22 -5.86
N PHE A 141 -7.22 -3.20 -5.89
CA PHE A 141 -5.86 -3.31 -5.37
C PHE A 141 -5.84 -3.68 -3.87
N THR A 142 -6.64 -3.01 -3.05
CA THR A 142 -6.71 -3.31 -1.62
C THR A 142 -7.19 -4.75 -1.37
N ARG A 143 -8.13 -5.26 -2.17
CA ARG A 143 -8.60 -6.64 -2.08
C ARG A 143 -7.54 -7.65 -2.51
N LEU A 144 -6.82 -7.35 -3.60
CA LEU A 144 -5.71 -8.18 -4.05
C LEU A 144 -4.66 -8.31 -2.93
N VAL A 145 -4.22 -7.18 -2.36
CA VAL A 145 -3.29 -7.17 -1.23
C VAL A 145 -3.83 -7.98 -0.05
N SER A 146 -5.10 -7.79 0.33
CA SER A 146 -5.69 -8.53 1.46
C SER A 146 -5.75 -10.04 1.22
N LYS A 147 -5.93 -10.46 -0.03
CA LYS A 147 -5.98 -11.88 -0.41
C LYS A 147 -4.60 -12.54 -0.37
N THR A 148 -3.57 -11.85 -0.85
CA THR A 148 -2.22 -12.40 -0.98
C THR A 148 -1.37 -12.23 0.29
N TYR A 149 -1.71 -11.27 1.14
CA TYR A 149 -0.92 -10.89 2.30
C TYR A 149 -0.75 -12.01 3.34
N PRO A 150 -1.77 -12.79 3.74
CA PRO A 150 -1.60 -13.83 4.75
C PRO A 150 -0.50 -14.84 4.42
N GLU A 151 -0.35 -15.17 3.14
CA GLU A 151 0.67 -16.11 2.66
C GLU A 151 2.05 -15.46 2.50
N ASN A 152 2.07 -14.16 2.17
CA ASN A 152 3.28 -13.44 1.76
C ASN A 152 3.75 -12.36 2.74
N TRP A 153 3.16 -12.23 3.95
CA TRP A 153 3.46 -11.10 4.83
C TRP A 153 4.93 -11.00 5.24
N LYS A 154 5.63 -12.11 5.34
CA LYS A 154 7.06 -12.18 5.65
C LYS A 154 7.95 -11.74 4.48
N LYS A 155 7.45 -11.86 3.24
CA LYS A 155 8.13 -11.42 2.02
C LYS A 155 8.28 -9.91 1.97
N TYR A 156 7.31 -9.17 2.48
CA TYR A 156 7.29 -7.71 2.38
C TYR A 156 8.18 -7.04 3.43
N ILE A 157 8.64 -5.84 3.10
CA ILE A 157 9.53 -5.08 3.95
C ILE A 157 8.80 -4.61 5.21
N GLN A 158 9.38 -4.83 6.37
CA GLN A 158 8.86 -4.32 7.61
C GLN A 158 9.01 -2.79 7.68
N VAL A 159 7.90 -2.09 7.83
CA VAL A 159 7.85 -0.63 7.99
C VAL A 159 7.33 -0.29 9.37
N GLU A 160 8.16 0.35 10.18
CA GLU A 160 7.76 0.83 11.50
C GLU A 160 6.89 2.08 11.39
N ASN A 161 5.98 2.28 12.33
CA ASN A 161 5.21 3.52 12.42
C ASN A 161 6.15 4.72 12.56
N PHE A 162 5.92 5.76 11.78
CA PHE A 162 6.75 6.98 11.73
C PHE A 162 8.21 6.74 11.31
N GLN A 163 8.49 5.66 10.60
CA GLN A 163 9.82 5.40 10.08
C GLN A 163 10.22 6.47 9.06
N LYS A 164 11.37 7.11 9.30
CA LYS A 164 11.97 8.04 8.35
C LYS A 164 12.48 7.26 7.14
N ILE A 165 12.35 7.83 5.95
CA ILE A 165 12.78 7.23 4.70
C ILE A 165 14.25 6.76 4.74
N ASN A 166 15.13 7.51 5.40
CA ASN A 166 16.54 7.13 5.53
C ASN A 166 16.74 5.80 6.27
N LYS A 167 15.93 5.52 7.31
CA LYS A 167 15.97 4.22 8.01
C LYS A 167 15.50 3.08 7.13
N PHE A 168 14.48 3.31 6.31
CA PHE A 168 14.01 2.34 5.33
C PHE A 168 15.13 1.92 4.37
N TYR A 169 15.86 2.88 3.81
CA TYR A 169 16.98 2.59 2.90
C TYR A 169 18.17 1.95 3.59
N GLN A 170 18.44 2.28 4.84
CA GLN A 170 19.46 1.61 5.63
C GLN A 170 19.11 0.14 5.84
N LYS A 171 17.85 -0.18 6.13
CA LYS A 171 17.37 -1.57 6.24
C LYS A 171 17.50 -2.32 4.91
N SER A 172 17.12 -1.71 3.79
CA SER A 172 17.26 -2.31 2.46
C SER A 172 18.74 -2.64 2.13
N LYS A 173 19.66 -1.70 2.37
CA LYS A 173 21.10 -1.94 2.19
C LYS A 173 21.64 -2.99 3.13
N ALA A 174 21.20 -3.01 4.38
CA ALA A 174 21.61 -4.03 5.35
C ALA A 174 21.14 -5.42 4.89
N ARG A 175 19.90 -5.54 4.42
CA ARG A 175 19.35 -6.76 3.85
C ARG A 175 20.24 -7.28 2.70
N ASP A 176 20.54 -6.43 1.73
CA ASP A 176 21.36 -6.81 0.58
C ASP A 176 22.75 -7.28 0.99
N TYR A 177 23.32 -6.62 2.01
CA TYR A 177 24.60 -7.03 2.59
C TYR A 177 24.50 -8.40 3.25
N TYR A 178 23.50 -8.64 4.10
CA TYR A 178 23.35 -9.90 4.82
C TYR A 178 22.96 -11.05 3.90
N ALA A 179 22.07 -10.84 2.93
CA ALA A 179 21.72 -11.85 1.93
C ALA A 179 22.95 -12.30 1.15
N LYS A 180 23.78 -11.37 0.70
CA LYS A 180 25.05 -11.69 0.03
C LYS A 180 26.03 -12.45 0.94
N LYS A 181 26.12 -12.06 2.22
CA LYS A 181 26.97 -12.73 3.20
C LYS A 181 26.54 -14.18 3.46
N LEU A 182 25.24 -14.42 3.53
CA LEU A 182 24.64 -15.73 3.75
C LEU A 182 24.55 -16.57 2.46
N LYS A 183 24.88 -16.00 1.30
CA LYS A 183 24.74 -16.62 -0.03
C LYS A 183 23.29 -17.04 -0.35
N VAL A 184 22.33 -16.28 0.15
CA VAL A 184 20.90 -16.47 -0.08
C VAL A 184 20.43 -15.42 -1.09
N ASP A 185 19.42 -15.76 -1.92
CA ASP A 185 18.78 -14.75 -2.77
C ASP A 185 18.19 -13.63 -1.90
N VAL A 186 18.30 -12.39 -2.35
CA VAL A 186 17.77 -11.24 -1.65
C VAL A 186 16.25 -11.38 -1.43
N LEU A 187 15.55 -12.05 -2.35
CA LEU A 187 14.12 -12.33 -2.26
C LEU A 187 13.79 -13.37 -1.17
N ASP A 188 14.71 -14.29 -0.90
CA ASP A 188 14.55 -15.35 0.10
C ASP A 188 15.03 -14.91 1.50
N TYR A 189 15.66 -13.73 1.61
CA TYR A 189 16.09 -13.20 2.89
C TYR A 189 14.90 -12.76 3.74
N ASN A 190 14.70 -13.44 4.85
CA ASN A 190 13.59 -13.17 5.76
C ASN A 190 14.09 -12.45 7.03
N GLU A 191 13.79 -11.15 7.13
CA GLU A 191 14.20 -10.33 8.27
C GLU A 191 13.43 -10.65 9.57
N PHE A 192 12.33 -11.41 9.50
CA PHE A 192 11.55 -11.81 10.68
C PHE A 192 12.08 -13.08 11.35
N GLU A 193 12.91 -13.87 10.67
CA GLU A 193 13.51 -15.09 11.20
C GLU A 193 14.89 -14.84 11.81
N MET A 194 15.47 -13.66 11.61
CA MET A 194 16.81 -13.30 12.04
C MET A 194 16.87 -12.53 13.37
N ASN A 195 15.74 -12.37 14.07
CA ASN A 195 15.65 -11.68 15.37
C ASN A 195 15.49 -12.67 16.52
#